data_0c22018dc4698f84129399810bffec63
#
_entry.id   0c22018dc4698f84129399810bffec63
#
_cell.length_a   1.000
_cell.length_b   1.000
_cell.length_c   1.000
_cell.angle_alpha   90.00
_cell.angle_beta   90.00
_cell.angle_gamma   90.00
#
_symmetry.space_group_name_H-M   'P 1'
#
loop_
_entity.id
_entity.type
_entity.pdbx_description
1 polymer ?
#
loop_
_entity_poly.entity_id
_entity_poly.type
_entity_poly.pdbx_seq_one_letter_code
_entity_poly.pdbx_strand_id
1 'polypeptide(L)' 'MSRGDFMKGLKEIRKQRRLSQMKVAMDLNISREALSHYENDKREPSIGLLNKMSTYFNVSIDYLINGEEFKRR' A
#
# COMPACT_ATOMS: atom_id res chain seq x y z
N MET A 1 12.58 -2.82 -16.00
CA MET A 1 11.93 -3.14 -14.71
C MET A 1 10.47 -2.74 -14.75
N SER A 2 9.63 -3.62 -14.27
CA SER A 2 8.18 -3.40 -14.32
C SER A 2 7.75 -2.45 -13.21
N ARG A 3 6.93 -1.46 -13.56
CA ARG A 3 6.36 -0.56 -12.56
C ARG A 3 5.27 -1.25 -11.72
N GLY A 4 4.76 -2.38 -12.22
CA GLY A 4 3.73 -3.11 -11.52
C GLY A 4 4.13 -3.62 -10.15
N ASP A 5 5.43 -3.54 -9.82
CA ASP A 5 5.94 -4.00 -8.53
C ASP A 5 6.17 -2.87 -7.55
N PHE A 6 5.89 -1.62 -7.91
CA PHE A 6 6.25 -0.48 -7.07
C PHE A 6 5.58 -0.51 -5.70
N MET A 7 4.29 -0.86 -5.65
CA MET A 7 3.56 -0.89 -4.38
C MET A 7 3.16 -2.33 -4.03
N LYS A 8 4.10 -3.23 -4.20
CA LYS A 8 3.85 -4.65 -4.00
C LYS A 8 3.32 -4.98 -2.61
N GLY A 9 3.89 -4.35 -1.60
CA GLY A 9 3.50 -4.63 -0.21
C GLY A 9 2.12 -4.16 0.16
N LEU A 10 1.64 -3.09 -0.48
CA LEU A 10 0.33 -2.54 -0.16
C LEU A 10 -0.77 -3.58 -0.40
N LYS A 11 -0.77 -4.17 -1.58
CA LYS A 11 -1.78 -5.17 -1.92
C LYS A 11 -1.61 -6.43 -1.07
N GLU A 12 -0.35 -6.84 -0.86
CA GLU A 12 -0.07 -8.03 -0.08
C GLU A 12 -0.54 -7.92 1.36
N ILE A 13 -0.22 -6.80 2.03
CA ILE A 13 -0.62 -6.66 3.43
C ILE A 13 -2.15 -6.58 3.57
N ARG A 14 -2.81 -5.91 2.63
CA ARG A 14 -4.26 -5.85 2.65
C ARG A 14 -4.86 -7.26 2.56
N LYS A 15 -4.35 -8.06 1.61
CA LYS A 15 -4.86 -9.41 1.41
C LYS A 15 -4.54 -10.33 2.59
N GLN A 16 -3.34 -10.21 3.15
CA GLN A 16 -2.97 -10.97 4.32
C GLN A 16 -3.94 -10.76 5.47
N ARG A 17 -4.41 -9.54 5.62
CA ARG A 17 -5.32 -9.19 6.70
C ARG A 17 -6.77 -9.37 6.32
N ARG A 18 -7.02 -9.91 5.13
CA ARG A 18 -8.36 -10.22 4.63
C ARG A 18 -9.28 -9.01 4.62
N LEU A 19 -8.70 -7.87 4.23
CA LEU A 19 -9.44 -6.63 4.13
C LEU A 19 -9.81 -6.37 2.68
N SER A 20 -11.05 -5.91 2.46
CA SER A 20 -11.47 -5.55 1.11
C SER A 20 -10.87 -4.21 0.73
N GLN A 21 -10.81 -3.94 -0.58
CA GLN A 21 -10.39 -2.62 -1.05
C GLN A 21 -11.31 -1.54 -0.50
N MET A 22 -12.61 -1.80 -0.48
CA MET A 22 -13.57 -0.82 0.02
C MET A 22 -13.30 -0.47 1.48
N LYS A 23 -13.06 -1.48 2.31
CA LYS A 23 -12.80 -1.23 3.73
C LYS A 23 -11.57 -0.38 3.94
N VAL A 24 -10.47 -0.74 3.27
CA VAL A 24 -9.21 0.00 3.42
C VAL A 24 -9.36 1.41 2.88
N ALA A 25 -10.01 1.55 1.72
CA ALA A 25 -10.19 2.87 1.11
C ALA A 25 -10.99 3.78 2.06
N MET A 26 -12.06 3.26 2.64
CA MET A 26 -12.86 4.03 3.59
C MET A 26 -12.04 4.46 4.78
N ASP A 27 -11.26 3.53 5.34
CA ASP A 27 -10.46 3.83 6.52
C ASP A 27 -9.35 4.85 6.22
N LEU A 28 -8.83 4.84 5.00
CA LEU A 28 -7.81 5.80 4.58
C LEU A 28 -8.40 7.10 4.02
N ASN A 29 -9.72 7.16 3.93
CA ASN A 29 -10.44 8.32 3.41
C ASN A 29 -10.06 8.63 1.96
N ILE A 30 -9.98 7.59 1.15
CA ILE A 30 -9.76 7.71 -0.29
C ILE A 30 -10.82 6.87 -1.00
N SER A 31 -10.95 7.04 -2.31
CA SER A 31 -11.89 6.23 -3.06
C SER A 31 -11.32 4.82 -3.27
N ARG A 32 -12.21 3.84 -3.44
CA ARG A 32 -11.79 2.48 -3.76
C ARG A 32 -11.00 2.47 -5.07
N GLU A 33 -11.43 3.30 -6.01
CA GLU A 33 -10.76 3.42 -7.30
C GLU A 33 -9.33 3.92 -7.14
N ALA A 34 -9.13 4.92 -6.28
CA ALA A 34 -7.79 5.43 -6.01
C ALA A 34 -6.91 4.34 -5.42
N LEU A 35 -7.44 3.61 -4.44
CA LEU A 35 -6.68 2.51 -3.83
C LEU A 35 -6.29 1.47 -4.87
N SER A 36 -7.24 1.13 -5.76
CA SER A 36 -6.96 0.18 -6.82
C SER A 36 -5.82 0.66 -7.72
N HIS A 37 -5.81 1.95 -8.04
CA HIS A 37 -4.74 2.51 -8.86
C HIS A 37 -3.39 2.42 -8.17
N TYR A 38 -3.35 2.65 -6.86
CA TYR A 38 -2.09 2.52 -6.11
C TYR A 38 -1.63 1.07 -6.07
N GLU A 39 -2.56 0.14 -5.85
CA GLU A 39 -2.21 -1.27 -5.78
C GLU A 39 -1.73 -1.82 -7.12
N ASN A 40 -2.19 -1.25 -8.22
CA ASN A 40 -1.83 -1.69 -9.56
C ASN A 40 -0.79 -0.80 -10.22
N ASP A 41 -0.15 0.06 -9.43
CA ASP A 41 0.93 0.92 -9.88
C ASP A 41 0.55 1.84 -11.03
N LYS A 42 -0.70 2.25 -11.08
CA LYS A 42 -1.16 3.22 -12.07
C LYS A 42 -1.02 4.64 -11.54
N ARG A 43 -0.76 4.78 -10.25
CA ARG A 43 -0.61 6.05 -9.58
C ARG A 43 0.28 5.85 -8.38
N GLU A 44 1.07 6.87 -8.07
CA GLU A 44 1.93 6.83 -6.88
C GLU A 44 1.27 7.65 -5.77
N PRO A 45 1.13 7.09 -4.56
CA PRO A 45 0.58 7.86 -3.46
C PRO A 45 1.55 8.94 -3.01
N SER A 46 1.02 10.03 -2.48
CA SER A 46 1.82 11.08 -1.90
C SER A 46 2.55 10.54 -0.66
N ILE A 47 3.59 11.28 -0.25
CA ILE A 47 4.31 10.91 0.97
C ILE A 47 3.37 10.90 2.17
N GLY A 48 2.47 11.87 2.24
CA GLY A 48 1.49 11.91 3.32
C GLY A 48 0.61 10.67 3.35
N LEU A 49 0.17 10.23 2.18
CA LEU A 49 -0.67 9.04 2.10
C LEU A 49 0.14 7.78 2.43
N LEU A 50 1.40 7.71 2.00
CA LEU A 50 2.27 6.59 2.35
C LEU A 50 2.43 6.48 3.87
N ASN A 51 2.63 7.60 4.55
CA ASN A 51 2.72 7.60 6.01
C ASN A 51 1.43 7.11 6.64
N LYS A 52 0.31 7.54 6.09
CA LYS A 52 -0.99 7.13 6.58
C LYS A 52 -1.19 5.62 6.42
N MET A 53 -0.80 5.09 5.27
CA MET A 53 -0.88 3.66 5.01
C MET A 53 0.04 2.87 5.94
N SER A 54 1.25 3.37 6.14
CA SER A 54 2.22 2.75 7.04
C SER A 54 1.66 2.64 8.45
N THR A 55 1.07 3.72 8.94
CA THR A 55 0.47 3.74 10.27
C THR A 55 -0.74 2.80 10.33
N TYR A 56 -1.57 2.86 9.31
CA TYR A 56 -2.80 2.06 9.27
C TYR A 56 -2.50 0.56 9.36
N PHE A 57 -1.54 0.11 8.55
CA PHE A 57 -1.19 -1.31 8.53
C PHE A 57 -0.12 -1.68 9.56
N ASN A 58 0.50 -0.68 10.19
CA ASN A 58 1.59 -0.89 11.14
C ASN A 58 2.75 -1.63 10.49
N VAL A 59 3.14 -1.18 9.31
CA VAL A 59 4.29 -1.69 8.57
C VAL A 59 5.10 -0.51 8.08
N SER A 60 6.36 -0.74 7.73
CA SER A 60 7.20 0.33 7.21
C SER A 60 6.76 0.73 5.80
N ILE A 61 7.15 1.94 5.40
CA ILE A 61 6.94 2.38 4.02
C ILE A 61 7.71 1.46 3.09
N ASP A 62 8.89 1.02 3.51
CA ASP A 62 9.69 0.07 2.78
C ASP A 62 8.89 -1.19 2.45
N TYR A 63 8.17 -1.70 3.44
CA TYR A 63 7.32 -2.87 3.24
C TYR A 63 6.24 -2.59 2.21
N LEU A 64 5.60 -1.42 2.30
CA LEU A 64 4.53 -1.07 1.35
C LEU A 64 5.03 -1.08 -0.08
N ILE A 65 6.24 -0.63 -0.29
CA ILE A 65 6.81 -0.51 -1.63
C ILE A 65 7.35 -1.85 -2.12
N ASN A 66 8.11 -2.54 -1.28
CA ASN A 66 8.87 -3.72 -1.72
C ASN A 66 8.27 -5.06 -1.31
N GLY A 67 7.30 -5.05 -0.42
CA GLY A 67 6.68 -6.28 0.04
C GLY A 67 7.46 -7.00 1.14
N GLU A 68 8.49 -6.35 1.69
CA GLU A 68 9.24 -6.92 2.79
C GLU A 68 9.97 -5.82 3.53
N GLU A 69 10.27 -6.09 4.80
CA GLU A 69 10.97 -5.14 5.62
C GLU A 69 12.41 -4.99 5.17
N PHE A 70 12.91 -3.76 5.21
CA PHE A 70 14.31 -3.50 4.94
C PHE A 70 15.16 -4.13 6.03
N LYS A 71 16.17 -4.88 5.65
CA LYS A 71 17.08 -5.50 6.61
C LYS A 71 18.48 -4.95 6.40
N ARG A 72 19.00 -4.35 7.44
CA ARG A 72 20.36 -3.85 7.41
C ARG A 72 21.32 -4.98 7.62
N ARG A 73 22.41 -4.97 6.88
CA ARG A 73 23.44 -5.98 7.01
C ARG A 73 24.63 -5.46 7.75
#